data_813fa7525b8dc4c9ec9ea321eb5e509c
#
_entry.id   813fa7525b8dc4c9ec9ea321eb5e509c
#
_cell.length_a   1.000
_cell.length_b   1.000
_cell.length_c   1.000
_cell.angle_alpha   90.00
_cell.angle_beta   90.00
_cell.angle_gamma   90.00
#
_symmetry.space_group_name_H-M   'P 1'
#
loop_
_entity.id
_entity.type
_entity.pdbx_description
1 polymer ?
#
loop_
_entity_poly.entity_id
_entity_poly.type
_entity_poly.pdbx_seq_one_letter_code
_entity_poly.pdbx_strand_id
1 'polypeptide(L)'
;LQNHGIPESEEIGKLKIYEIAGDMKTENDWQERCKDILHGGSRSFIAHHPSRISKNILAYEGIMYNVTNDSGEESYWSFSHDISERLHYEAQIKRLNLIMDTTIDNLPAGIVVKEVNNDFRYIYRNRESYNRDLCVGEAIGKNDFDYYPPEVAEKKREEDVLVATTGQGLHW
;
A
#
# COMPACT_ATOMS: atom_id res chain seq x y z
N LEU A 1 -5.46 -22.88 9.85
CA LEU A 1 -5.60 -23.47 11.18
C LEU A 1 -4.24 -23.59 11.88
N GLN A 2 -3.17 -23.97 11.18
CA GLN A 2 -1.81 -24.05 11.75
C GLN A 2 -1.34 -22.71 12.37
N ASN A 3 -1.67 -21.58 11.73
CA ASN A 3 -1.28 -20.23 12.22
C ASN A 3 -2.01 -19.82 13.51
N HIS A 4 -3.16 -20.44 13.81
CA HIS A 4 -3.92 -20.15 15.03
C HIS A 4 -3.53 -21.10 16.19
N GLY A 5 -2.67 -22.10 15.95
CA GLY A 5 -2.27 -23.08 16.97
C GLY A 5 -3.41 -23.98 17.41
N ILE A 6 -4.42 -24.17 16.56
CA ILE A 6 -5.53 -25.09 16.82
C ILE A 6 -5.14 -26.42 16.17
N PRO A 7 -5.12 -27.54 16.94
CA PRO A 7 -4.82 -28.85 16.37
C PRO A 7 -5.84 -29.24 15.31
N GLU A 8 -5.42 -29.97 14.29
CA GLU A 8 -6.31 -30.55 13.24
C GLU A 8 -7.20 -31.68 13.78
N SER A 9 -7.53 -31.65 15.04
CA SER A 9 -8.26 -32.74 15.73
C SER A 9 -9.77 -32.46 15.76
N GLU A 10 -10.54 -33.49 16.09
CA GLU A 10 -12.00 -33.48 16.27
C GLU A 10 -12.53 -32.36 17.21
N GLU A 11 -11.64 -31.62 17.88
CA GLU A 11 -11.99 -30.53 18.80
C GLU A 11 -12.45 -29.27 18.05
N ILE A 12 -12.04 -29.05 16.78
CA ILE A 12 -12.43 -27.85 16.02
C ILE A 12 -13.95 -27.74 15.88
N GLY A 13 -14.63 -28.86 15.66
CA GLY A 13 -16.09 -28.90 15.55
C GLY A 13 -16.83 -28.53 16.85
N LYS A 14 -16.13 -28.42 17.97
CA LYS A 14 -16.71 -28.02 19.27
C LYS A 14 -16.52 -26.55 19.60
N LEU A 15 -15.60 -25.88 18.90
CA LEU A 15 -15.29 -24.47 19.11
C LEU A 15 -16.28 -23.61 18.34
N LYS A 16 -16.81 -22.59 18.99
CA LYS A 16 -17.60 -21.57 18.33
C LYS A 16 -16.68 -20.59 17.60
N ILE A 17 -17.15 -20.03 16.49
CA ILE A 17 -16.34 -19.15 15.63
C ILE A 17 -15.76 -17.94 16.38
N TYR A 18 -16.51 -17.36 17.32
CA TYR A 18 -16.04 -16.25 18.12
C TYR A 18 -14.97 -16.63 19.17
N GLU A 19 -14.83 -17.90 19.49
CA GLU A 19 -13.75 -18.41 20.36
C GLU A 19 -12.42 -18.52 19.60
N ILE A 20 -12.49 -18.60 18.28
CA ILE A 20 -11.32 -18.70 17.38
C ILE A 20 -10.95 -17.31 16.85
N ALA A 21 -11.94 -16.48 16.52
CA ALA A 21 -11.74 -15.16 15.95
C ALA A 21 -11.33 -14.16 17.05
N GLY A 22 -10.10 -13.69 16.98
CA GLY A 22 -9.50 -12.85 18.03
C GLY A 22 -10.13 -11.48 18.22
N ASP A 23 -10.90 -10.99 17.26
CA ASP A 23 -11.62 -9.71 17.28
C ASP A 23 -13.10 -9.83 17.68
N MET A 24 -13.59 -11.06 17.81
CA MET A 24 -14.95 -11.36 18.28
C MET A 24 -14.86 -12.03 19.64
N LYS A 25 -15.65 -11.56 20.58
CA LYS A 25 -15.64 -12.06 21.97
C LYS A 25 -16.90 -12.80 22.34
N THR A 26 -17.99 -12.56 21.62
CA THR A 26 -19.32 -13.09 21.95
C THR A 26 -20.05 -13.57 20.70
N GLU A 27 -21.08 -14.39 20.93
CA GLU A 27 -22.02 -14.81 19.88
C GLU A 27 -22.74 -13.61 19.23
N ASN A 28 -22.98 -12.56 20.02
CA ASN A 28 -23.62 -11.35 19.53
C ASN A 28 -22.73 -10.59 18.52
N ASP A 29 -21.40 -10.56 18.73
CA ASP A 29 -20.46 -9.97 17.78
C ASP A 29 -20.47 -10.71 16.45
N TRP A 30 -20.60 -12.04 16.51
CA TRP A 30 -20.76 -12.89 15.33
C TRP A 30 -22.06 -12.62 14.58
N GLN A 31 -23.18 -12.59 15.31
CA GLN A 31 -24.48 -12.30 14.71
C GLN A 31 -24.55 -10.93 14.08
N GLU A 32 -23.97 -9.93 14.71
CA GLU A 32 -23.86 -8.57 14.16
C GLU A 32 -23.06 -8.56 12.85
N ARG A 33 -21.94 -9.27 12.82
CA ARG A 33 -21.12 -9.42 11.61
C ARG A 33 -21.84 -10.13 10.48
N CYS A 34 -22.68 -11.10 10.81
CA CYS A 34 -23.44 -11.89 9.83
C CYS A 34 -24.70 -11.21 9.33
N LYS A 35 -25.20 -10.15 9.96
CA LYS A 35 -26.44 -9.47 9.54
C LYS A 35 -26.47 -9.10 8.07
N ASP A 36 -25.35 -8.61 7.55
CA ASP A 36 -25.25 -8.13 6.17
C ASP A 36 -25.20 -9.27 5.13
N ILE A 37 -24.97 -10.50 5.57
CA ILE A 37 -24.89 -11.69 4.71
C ILE A 37 -26.08 -12.62 4.86
N LEU A 38 -27.04 -12.30 5.74
CA LEU A 38 -28.30 -13.00 5.83
C LEU A 38 -29.05 -12.89 4.50
N HIS A 39 -29.67 -13.99 4.08
CA HIS A 39 -30.45 -14.07 2.83
C HIS A 39 -29.65 -14.03 1.51
N GLY A 40 -28.43 -14.58 1.49
CA GLY A 40 -27.64 -14.77 0.28
C GLY A 40 -26.71 -13.62 -0.10
N GLY A 41 -26.41 -12.74 0.84
CA GLY A 41 -25.41 -11.68 0.66
C GLY A 41 -23.98 -12.16 0.87
N SER A 42 -23.02 -11.27 0.55
CA SER A 42 -21.60 -11.48 0.85
C SER A 42 -21.01 -10.26 1.54
N ARG A 43 -19.96 -10.47 2.34
CA ARG A 43 -19.25 -9.40 3.02
C ARG A 43 -17.74 -9.64 2.97
N SER A 44 -16.99 -8.64 2.49
CA SER A 44 -15.53 -8.61 2.64
C SER A 44 -15.16 -8.09 4.02
N PHE A 45 -14.06 -8.58 4.57
CA PHE A 45 -13.57 -8.18 5.88
C PHE A 45 -12.04 -8.15 5.93
N ILE A 46 -11.51 -7.34 6.83
CA ILE A 46 -10.14 -7.43 7.33
C ILE A 46 -10.25 -7.68 8.83
N ALA A 47 -9.61 -8.73 9.30
CA ALA A 47 -9.62 -9.12 10.71
C ALA A 47 -8.20 -9.24 11.24
N HIS A 48 -8.02 -8.90 12.52
CA HIS A 48 -6.74 -9.01 13.21
C HIS A 48 -6.86 -10.02 14.34
N HIS A 49 -6.07 -11.09 14.27
CA HIS A 49 -6.10 -12.15 15.26
C HIS A 49 -4.73 -12.32 15.92
N PRO A 50 -4.66 -12.47 17.26
CA PRO A 50 -3.43 -12.86 17.91
C PRO A 50 -3.09 -14.31 17.51
N SER A 51 -1.90 -14.50 16.97
CA SER A 51 -1.36 -15.85 16.75
C SER A 51 -1.09 -16.54 18.10
N ARG A 52 -1.66 -17.71 18.29
CA ARG A 52 -1.38 -18.53 19.49
C ARG A 52 0.04 -19.08 19.50
N ILE A 53 0.67 -19.19 18.33
CA ILE A 53 2.02 -19.72 18.17
C ILE A 53 3.08 -18.64 18.38
N SER A 54 2.99 -17.54 17.60
CA SER A 54 4.02 -16.49 17.58
C SER A 54 3.74 -15.32 18.51
N LYS A 55 2.55 -15.25 19.11
CA LYS A 55 2.03 -14.11 19.89
C LYS A 55 1.92 -12.80 19.10
N ASN A 56 2.21 -12.81 17.82
CA ASN A 56 2.04 -11.66 16.94
C ASN A 56 0.58 -11.50 16.55
N ILE A 57 0.19 -10.29 16.21
CA ILE A 57 -1.12 -10.03 15.60
C ILE A 57 -0.97 -10.30 14.10
N LEU A 58 -1.78 -11.23 13.60
CA LEU A 58 -1.88 -11.54 12.17
C LEU A 58 -3.09 -10.83 11.58
N ALA A 59 -2.94 -10.34 10.36
CA ALA A 59 -4.01 -9.69 9.61
C ALA A 59 -4.51 -10.61 8.50
N TYR A 60 -5.82 -10.80 8.44
CA TYR A 60 -6.48 -11.62 7.43
C TYR A 60 -7.44 -10.78 6.61
N GLU A 61 -7.35 -10.89 5.30
CA GLU A 61 -8.35 -10.36 4.37
C GLU A 61 -9.18 -11.52 3.83
N GLY A 62 -10.48 -11.35 3.77
CA GLY A 62 -11.34 -12.42 3.30
C GLY A 62 -12.73 -11.98 2.90
N ILE A 63 -13.49 -12.95 2.44
CA ILE A 63 -14.91 -12.82 2.09
C ILE A 63 -15.70 -13.88 2.82
N MET A 64 -16.89 -13.53 3.25
CA MET A 64 -17.84 -14.39 3.91
C MET A 64 -19.17 -14.31 3.18
N TYR A 65 -19.87 -15.45 3.04
CA TYR A 65 -21.21 -15.53 2.45
C TYR A 65 -22.03 -16.63 3.10
N ASN A 66 -23.33 -16.44 3.00
CA ASN A 66 -24.31 -17.46 3.39
C ASN A 66 -24.62 -18.35 2.18
N VAL A 67 -24.64 -19.65 2.41
CA VAL A 67 -25.03 -20.67 1.43
C VAL A 67 -26.17 -21.49 2.03
N THR A 68 -27.29 -21.52 1.35
CA THR A 68 -28.41 -22.37 1.70
C THR A 68 -28.42 -23.61 0.78
N ASN A 69 -28.45 -24.80 1.33
CA ASN A 69 -28.52 -26.03 0.56
C ASN A 69 -29.95 -26.31 0.10
N ASP A 70 -30.13 -27.35 -0.74
CA ASP A 70 -31.42 -27.76 -1.26
C ASP A 70 -32.42 -28.22 -0.18
N SER A 71 -31.93 -28.55 1.02
CA SER A 71 -32.72 -28.92 2.18
C SER A 71 -33.16 -27.73 3.03
N GLY A 72 -32.74 -26.49 2.65
CA GLY A 72 -33.05 -25.29 3.39
C GLY A 72 -32.13 -25.03 4.59
N GLU A 73 -31.05 -25.80 4.74
CA GLU A 73 -30.05 -25.56 5.80
C GLU A 73 -29.09 -24.45 5.39
N GLU A 74 -28.90 -23.47 6.26
CA GLU A 74 -27.98 -22.38 6.06
C GLU A 74 -26.59 -22.70 6.61
N SER A 75 -25.57 -22.32 5.85
CA SER A 75 -24.15 -22.40 6.26
C SER A 75 -23.41 -21.14 5.89
N TYR A 76 -22.46 -20.74 6.74
CA TYR A 76 -21.59 -19.59 6.50
C TYR A 76 -20.23 -20.06 6.01
N TRP A 77 -19.85 -19.59 4.83
CA TRP A 77 -18.57 -19.90 4.22
C TRP A 77 -17.67 -18.66 4.29
N SER A 78 -16.48 -18.86 4.82
CA SER A 78 -15.47 -17.80 4.89
C SER A 78 -14.19 -18.26 4.24
N PHE A 79 -13.70 -17.46 3.31
CA PHE A 79 -12.38 -17.61 2.69
C PHE A 79 -11.54 -16.44 3.10
N SER A 80 -10.40 -16.71 3.69
CA SER A 80 -9.46 -15.68 4.11
C SER A 80 -8.03 -16.09 3.83
N HIS A 81 -7.17 -15.11 3.60
CA HIS A 81 -5.74 -15.31 3.48
C HIS A 81 -4.99 -14.34 4.40
N ASP A 82 -3.83 -14.76 4.83
CA ASP A 82 -2.95 -13.96 5.67
C ASP A 82 -2.31 -12.85 4.83
N ILE A 83 -2.52 -11.59 5.23
CA ILE A 83 -1.96 -10.40 4.60
C ILE A 83 -0.93 -9.70 5.49
N SER A 84 -0.50 -10.32 6.57
CA SER A 84 0.41 -9.71 7.56
C SER A 84 1.73 -9.30 6.94
N GLU A 85 2.30 -10.15 6.10
CA GLU A 85 3.55 -9.86 5.40
C GLU A 85 3.40 -8.71 4.39
N ARG A 86 2.30 -8.70 3.62
CA ARG A 86 1.97 -7.61 2.70
C ARG A 86 1.87 -6.27 3.44
N LEU A 87 1.09 -6.21 4.51
CA LEU A 87 0.93 -5.00 5.32
C LEU A 87 2.24 -4.55 5.95
N HIS A 88 3.08 -5.49 6.38
CA HIS A 88 4.41 -5.19 6.92
C HIS A 88 5.29 -4.51 5.88
N TYR A 89 5.37 -5.06 4.65
CA TYR A 89 6.16 -4.45 3.58
C TYR A 89 5.59 -3.10 3.13
N GLU A 90 4.28 -2.96 3.01
CA GLU A 90 3.64 -1.68 2.70
C GLU A 90 3.98 -0.60 3.74
N ALA A 91 3.95 -0.96 5.03
CA ALA A 91 4.32 -0.05 6.11
C ALA A 91 5.82 0.31 6.07
N GLN A 92 6.70 -0.64 5.75
CA GLN A 92 8.13 -0.39 5.58
C GLN A 92 8.42 0.54 4.41
N ILE A 93 7.80 0.31 3.24
CA ILE A 93 7.94 1.15 2.06
C ILE A 93 7.48 2.57 2.37
N LYS A 94 6.32 2.72 3.00
CA LYS A 94 5.79 4.02 3.41
C LYS A 94 6.73 4.76 4.37
N ARG A 95 7.30 4.04 5.32
CA ARG A 95 8.28 4.61 6.26
C ARG A 95 9.57 5.06 5.57
N LEU A 96 10.10 4.23 4.66
CA LEU A 96 11.31 4.57 3.91
C LEU A 96 11.09 5.79 3.01
N ASN A 97 9.96 5.85 2.31
CA ASN A 97 9.61 7.01 1.48
C ASN A 97 9.56 8.30 2.32
N LEU A 98 8.91 8.25 3.51
CA LEU A 98 8.85 9.40 4.40
C LEU A 98 10.26 9.86 4.87
N ILE A 99 11.15 8.91 5.18
CA ILE A 99 12.53 9.22 5.58
C ILE A 99 13.29 9.84 4.40
N MET A 100 13.15 9.27 3.20
CA MET A 100 13.76 9.79 1.99
C MET A 100 13.30 11.21 1.69
N ASP A 101 11.99 11.45 1.64
CA ASP A 101 11.40 12.76 1.37
C ASP A 101 11.92 13.80 2.39
N THR A 102 11.85 13.46 3.69
CA THR A 102 12.33 14.35 4.75
C THR A 102 13.82 14.62 4.62
N THR A 103 14.63 13.62 4.30
CA THR A 103 16.09 13.79 4.16
C THR A 103 16.42 14.67 2.96
N ILE A 104 15.82 14.40 1.82
CA ILE A 104 16.06 15.12 0.56
C ILE A 104 15.58 16.58 0.67
N ASP A 105 14.44 16.82 1.32
CA ASP A 105 13.91 18.16 1.52
C ASP A 105 14.75 19.05 2.46
N ASN A 106 15.52 18.42 3.36
CA ASN A 106 16.42 19.13 4.25
C ASN A 106 17.86 19.29 3.71
N LEU A 107 18.14 18.75 2.51
CA LEU A 107 19.43 19.00 1.87
C LEU A 107 19.53 20.45 1.38
N PRO A 108 20.68 21.14 1.59
CA PRO A 108 20.90 22.47 1.08
C PRO A 108 21.29 22.49 -0.41
N ALA A 109 20.67 21.59 -1.18
CA ALA A 109 20.90 21.40 -2.60
C ALA A 109 19.58 21.17 -3.33
N GLY A 110 19.37 21.86 -4.45
CA GLY A 110 18.24 21.61 -5.33
C GLY A 110 18.40 20.26 -6.03
N ILE A 111 17.45 19.37 -5.80
CA ILE A 111 17.40 18.04 -6.43
C ILE A 111 16.21 17.98 -7.37
N VAL A 112 16.49 17.55 -8.60
CA VAL A 112 15.52 17.39 -9.66
C VAL A 112 15.72 16.04 -10.31
N VAL A 113 14.64 15.32 -10.56
CA VAL A 113 14.66 14.08 -11.32
C VAL A 113 13.73 14.21 -12.51
N LYS A 114 14.23 13.85 -13.68
CA LYS A 114 13.50 13.87 -14.95
C LYS A 114 13.45 12.48 -15.57
N GLU A 115 12.35 12.15 -16.23
CA GLU A 115 12.16 10.88 -16.91
C GLU A 115 12.61 10.98 -18.36
N VAL A 116 13.71 10.29 -18.71
CA VAL A 116 14.34 10.37 -20.05
C VAL A 116 13.37 9.94 -21.16
N ASN A 117 12.66 8.81 -20.95
CA ASN A 117 11.78 8.24 -21.94
C ASN A 117 10.42 8.96 -22.08
N ASN A 118 10.20 9.99 -21.28
CA ASN A 118 8.99 10.78 -21.26
C ASN A 118 9.31 12.27 -21.44
N ASP A 119 10.05 12.59 -22.47
CA ASP A 119 10.40 13.96 -22.86
C ASP A 119 11.05 14.79 -21.73
N PHE A 120 11.86 14.14 -20.91
CA PHE A 120 12.53 14.75 -19.75
C PHE A 120 11.58 15.51 -18.82
N ARG A 121 10.36 14.97 -18.63
CA ARG A 121 9.41 15.55 -17.69
C ARG A 121 9.89 15.36 -16.25
N TYR A 122 9.65 16.38 -15.45
CA TYR A 122 9.94 16.36 -14.02
C TYR A 122 9.07 15.31 -13.33
N ILE A 123 9.69 14.35 -12.66
CA ILE A 123 9.00 13.34 -11.83
C ILE A 123 9.26 13.57 -10.33
N TYR A 124 10.29 14.32 -9.99
CA TYR A 124 10.58 14.70 -8.61
C TYR A 124 11.33 16.04 -8.54
N ARG A 125 11.00 16.82 -7.51
CA ARG A 125 11.74 18.02 -7.10
C ARG A 125 11.67 18.18 -5.59
N ASN A 126 12.80 18.46 -4.94
CA ASN A 126 12.82 18.78 -3.52
C ASN A 126 12.49 20.26 -3.25
N ARG A 127 12.21 20.58 -2.00
CA ARG A 127 11.91 21.95 -1.55
C ARG A 127 12.93 22.97 -2.02
N GLU A 128 14.23 22.65 -1.88
CA GLU A 128 15.30 23.58 -2.22
C GLU A 128 15.38 23.88 -3.73
N SER A 129 15.01 22.92 -4.58
CA SER A 129 14.93 23.17 -6.01
C SER A 129 13.82 24.15 -6.40
N TYR A 130 12.69 24.14 -5.69
CA TYR A 130 11.64 25.15 -5.87
C TYR A 130 12.07 26.53 -5.36
N ASN A 131 12.80 26.60 -4.24
CA ASN A 131 13.28 27.87 -3.69
C ASN A 131 14.28 28.58 -4.61
N ARG A 132 15.07 27.83 -5.36
CA ARG A 132 16.12 28.36 -6.25
C ARG A 132 15.59 28.70 -7.66
N ASP A 133 14.50 28.13 -8.05
CA ASP A 133 13.94 28.33 -9.38
C ASP A 133 13.00 29.53 -9.41
N LEU A 134 13.09 30.32 -10.48
CA LEU A 134 12.17 31.42 -10.74
C LEU A 134 10.78 30.93 -11.18
N CYS A 135 10.60 29.63 -11.32
CA CYS A 135 9.36 29.02 -11.78
C CYS A 135 8.37 28.85 -10.64
N VAL A 136 7.30 29.60 -10.68
CA VAL A 136 6.19 29.51 -9.72
C VAL A 136 5.20 28.47 -10.23
N GLY A 137 4.95 27.40 -9.47
CA GLY A 137 3.89 26.44 -9.74
C GLY A 137 4.33 24.98 -9.76
N GLU A 138 3.39 24.10 -9.99
CA GLU A 138 3.59 22.65 -9.99
C GLU A 138 4.38 22.23 -11.24
N ALA A 139 5.57 21.66 -11.03
CA ALA A 139 6.48 21.26 -12.10
C ALA A 139 6.33 19.79 -12.51
N ILE A 140 5.78 18.96 -11.64
CA ILE A 140 5.67 17.52 -11.89
C ILE A 140 4.78 17.26 -13.14
N GLY A 141 5.28 16.42 -14.02
CA GLY A 141 4.64 16.09 -15.31
C GLY A 141 4.91 17.10 -16.44
N LYS A 142 5.59 18.21 -16.16
CA LYS A 142 6.01 19.21 -17.15
C LYS A 142 7.49 19.07 -17.49
N ASN A 143 7.94 19.73 -18.57
CA ASN A 143 9.35 19.78 -18.95
C ASN A 143 9.89 21.21 -18.96
N ASP A 144 11.15 21.41 -19.32
CA ASP A 144 11.77 22.73 -19.30
C ASP A 144 11.11 23.75 -20.21
N PHE A 145 10.56 23.32 -21.35
CA PHE A 145 9.89 24.21 -22.30
C PHE A 145 8.55 24.76 -21.78
N ASP A 146 7.97 24.13 -20.78
CA ASP A 146 6.76 24.62 -20.11
C ASP A 146 7.05 25.78 -19.14
N TYR A 147 8.34 25.99 -18.78
CA TYR A 147 8.72 26.93 -17.73
C TYR A 147 9.73 27.98 -18.13
N TYR A 148 10.68 27.63 -19.02
CA TYR A 148 11.77 28.52 -19.37
C TYR A 148 11.58 29.07 -20.77
N PRO A 149 12.19 30.26 -21.05
CA PRO A 149 12.30 30.73 -22.43
C PRO A 149 12.95 29.66 -23.32
N PRO A 150 12.59 29.59 -24.61
CA PRO A 150 13.08 28.51 -25.51
C PRO A 150 14.59 28.31 -25.50
N GLU A 151 15.36 29.38 -25.53
CA GLU A 151 16.83 29.33 -25.51
C GLU A 151 17.41 28.65 -24.25
N VAL A 152 16.78 28.90 -23.11
CA VAL A 152 17.20 28.29 -21.82
C VAL A 152 16.75 26.84 -21.75
N ALA A 153 15.53 26.56 -22.18
CA ALA A 153 14.99 25.21 -22.21
C ALA A 153 15.79 24.29 -23.13
N GLU A 154 16.18 24.81 -24.31
CA GLU A 154 16.98 24.08 -25.30
C GLU A 154 18.36 23.71 -24.75
N LYS A 155 19.04 24.66 -24.13
CA LYS A 155 20.33 24.39 -23.46
C LYS A 155 20.22 23.35 -22.37
N LYS A 156 19.20 23.43 -21.52
CA LYS A 156 18.94 22.42 -20.47
C LYS A 156 18.67 21.05 -21.08
N ARG A 157 17.91 21.00 -22.17
CA ARG A 157 17.64 19.77 -22.90
C ARG A 157 18.90 19.13 -23.47
N GLU A 158 19.80 19.91 -24.06
CA GLU A 158 21.08 19.42 -24.57
C GLU A 158 21.93 18.81 -23.46
N GLU A 159 22.00 19.49 -22.30
CA GLU A 159 22.71 19.00 -21.13
C GLU A 159 22.09 17.67 -20.60
N ASP A 160 20.77 17.61 -20.48
CA ASP A 160 20.07 16.40 -20.06
C ASP A 160 20.31 15.22 -21.01
N VAL A 161 20.23 15.46 -22.33
CA VAL A 161 20.50 14.44 -23.36
C VAL A 161 21.95 13.97 -23.29
N LEU A 162 22.91 14.89 -23.12
CA LEU A 162 24.30 14.54 -22.98
C LEU A 162 24.56 13.64 -21.78
N VAL A 163 24.02 13.98 -20.62
CA VAL A 163 24.13 13.16 -19.41
C VAL A 163 23.45 11.80 -19.60
N ALA A 164 22.25 11.77 -20.18
CA ALA A 164 21.50 10.55 -20.40
C ALA A 164 22.20 9.58 -21.38
N THR A 165 22.91 10.12 -22.39
CA THR A 165 23.58 9.31 -23.41
C THR A 165 24.99 8.87 -23.00
N THR A 166 25.71 9.70 -22.27
CA THR A 166 27.09 9.41 -21.87
C THR A 166 27.21 8.78 -20.48
N GLY A 167 26.23 8.96 -19.62
CA GLY A 167 26.29 8.60 -18.22
C GLY A 167 27.29 9.42 -17.40
N GLN A 168 27.84 10.49 -17.97
CA GLN A 168 28.82 11.36 -17.30
C GLN A 168 28.13 12.61 -16.76
N GLY A 169 28.40 12.90 -15.48
CA GLY A 169 27.91 14.13 -14.85
C GLY A 169 28.58 15.36 -15.44
N LEU A 170 27.81 16.43 -15.59
CA LEU A 170 28.31 17.75 -15.92
C LEU A 170 28.56 18.55 -14.62
N HIS A 171 29.71 19.22 -14.52
CA HIS A 171 30.03 20.10 -13.43
C HIS A 171 30.24 21.50 -13.99
N TRP A 172 29.62 22.51 -13.38
CA TRP A 172 29.77 23.94 -13.68
C TRP A 172 30.11 24.74 -12.42
#